data_4c656d9f2d5ee46ec586710191ac5dc6
#
_entry.id   4c656d9f2d5ee46ec586710191ac5dc6
#
_cell.length_a   1.000
_cell.length_b   1.000
_cell.length_c   1.000
_cell.angle_alpha   90.00
_cell.angle_beta   90.00
_cell.angle_gamma   90.00
#
_symmetry.space_group_name_H-M   'P 1'
#
loop_
_entity.id
_entity.type
_entity.pdbx_description
1 polymer ?
#
loop_
_entity_poly.entity_id
_entity_poly.type
_entity_poly.pdbx_seq_one_letter_code
_entity_poly.pdbx_strand_id
1 'polypeptide(L)'
;MSANFEVLRDDLNQIRTIETPPLVPQSGEIVLRIEKFALTSNNITYGVAGDIIGYWQFFPAEGDWGRIPVWGIGEVTSSDHPNVEIGQRFYGYFPMSEALIVKPAKVTQRGFADASEHRAALPVVYNQYSLVSPENGFAPEFENHTMVYRPLFTTSFVLDDYFADNEFFAADTVILGSASSKTAFGLAFMLQRRGGKKVVGLTSQGNKG
;
A
#
# COMPACT_ATOMS: atom_id res chain seq x y z
N MET A 1 11.69 -12.68 19.36
CA MET A 1 10.86 -11.49 19.64
C MET A 1 10.61 -10.82 18.31
N SER A 2 9.46 -10.16 18.13
CA SER A 2 9.12 -9.39 16.92
C SER A 2 8.75 -7.99 17.34
N ALA A 3 9.46 -6.99 16.82
CA ALA A 3 9.21 -5.59 17.15
C ALA A 3 8.06 -5.04 16.33
N ASN A 4 7.21 -4.24 16.98
CA ASN A 4 6.09 -3.55 16.36
C ASN A 4 6.13 -2.07 16.74
N PHE A 5 6.02 -1.20 15.75
CA PHE A 5 5.93 0.23 15.94
C PHE A 5 4.47 0.67 16.01
N GLU A 6 4.10 1.38 17.06
CA GLU A 6 2.74 1.84 17.30
C GLU A 6 2.70 3.33 17.61
N VAL A 7 1.59 3.97 17.26
CA VAL A 7 1.29 5.37 17.53
C VAL A 7 0.01 5.48 18.34
N LEU A 8 -0.11 6.49 19.19
CA LEU A 8 -1.37 6.80 19.84
C LEU A 8 -2.34 7.39 18.81
N ARG A 9 -3.57 6.85 18.70
CA ARG A 9 -4.52 7.24 17.62
C ARG A 9 -4.90 8.70 17.67
N ASP A 10 -5.06 9.26 18.87
CA ASP A 10 -5.45 10.65 19.07
C ASP A 10 -4.26 11.64 19.07
N ASP A 11 -3.03 11.14 19.15
CA ASP A 11 -1.82 11.96 19.09
C ASP A 11 -0.65 11.18 18.42
N LEU A 12 -0.53 11.34 17.12
CA LEU A 12 0.48 10.64 16.30
C LEU A 12 1.94 11.01 16.65
N ASN A 13 2.17 12.00 17.52
CA ASN A 13 3.52 12.31 18.02
C ASN A 13 3.92 11.37 19.18
N GLN A 14 2.97 10.70 19.80
CA GLN A 14 3.24 9.68 20.80
C GLN A 14 3.44 8.33 20.14
N ILE A 15 4.63 7.80 20.29
CA ILE A 15 5.06 6.56 19.63
C ILE A 15 5.58 5.58 20.68
N ARG A 16 5.46 4.29 20.39
CA ARG A 16 6.12 3.24 21.15
C ARG A 16 6.57 2.10 20.24
N THR A 17 7.58 1.38 20.70
CA THR A 17 7.94 0.07 20.14
C THR A 17 7.62 -0.97 21.17
N ILE A 18 6.88 -2.01 20.78
CA ILE A 18 6.59 -3.16 21.63
C ILE A 18 7.22 -4.41 21.02
N GLU A 19 7.63 -5.33 21.89
CA GLU A 19 8.10 -6.65 21.49
C GLU A 19 7.02 -7.68 21.75
N THR A 20 6.76 -8.53 20.76
CA THR A 20 5.82 -9.66 20.87
C THR A 20 6.57 -10.98 20.69
N PRO A 21 6.03 -12.10 21.17
CA PRO A 21 6.58 -13.42 20.87
C PRO A 21 6.75 -13.64 19.36
N PRO A 22 7.66 -14.53 18.94
CA PRO A 22 7.77 -14.92 17.54
C PRO A 22 6.43 -15.38 16.99
N LEU A 23 6.12 -14.97 15.76
CA LEU A 23 4.89 -15.36 15.10
C LEU A 23 5.01 -16.82 14.64
N VAL A 24 3.98 -17.62 14.93
CA VAL A 24 3.88 -19.01 14.48
C VAL A 24 2.60 -19.15 13.66
N PRO A 25 2.72 -19.51 12.37
CA PRO A 25 1.55 -19.64 11.51
C PRO A 25 0.70 -20.84 11.94
N GLN A 26 -0.62 -20.67 11.88
CA GLN A 26 -1.59 -21.75 12.01
C GLN A 26 -1.91 -22.34 10.62
N SER A 27 -2.77 -23.35 10.60
CA SER A 27 -3.13 -24.02 9.33
C SER A 27 -3.65 -23.06 8.27
N GLY A 28 -2.99 -23.06 7.11
CA GLY A 28 -3.26 -22.18 5.98
C GLY A 28 -2.68 -20.77 6.11
N GLU A 29 -1.90 -20.48 7.15
CA GLU A 29 -1.24 -19.20 7.35
C GLU A 29 0.24 -19.22 6.94
N ILE A 30 0.78 -18.05 6.72
CA ILE A 30 2.22 -17.82 6.49
C ILE A 30 2.71 -16.65 7.36
N VAL A 31 4.01 -16.63 7.62
CA VAL A 31 4.70 -15.49 8.23
C VAL A 31 5.53 -14.79 7.17
N LEU A 32 5.27 -13.50 6.99
CA LEU A 32 6.06 -12.60 6.17
C LEU A 32 6.99 -11.78 7.07
N ARG A 33 8.31 -11.96 6.95
CA ARG A 33 9.30 -11.04 7.51
C ARG A 33 9.36 -9.81 6.62
N ILE A 34 9.11 -8.65 7.18
CA ILE A 34 9.08 -7.39 6.45
C ILE A 34 10.53 -6.94 6.20
N GLU A 35 10.94 -6.93 4.94
CA GLU A 35 12.31 -6.55 4.56
C GLU A 35 12.48 -5.04 4.48
N LYS A 36 11.50 -4.38 3.89
CA LYS A 36 11.50 -2.94 3.64
C LYS A 36 10.10 -2.42 3.35
N PHE A 37 9.91 -1.14 3.64
CA PHE A 37 8.66 -0.43 3.31
C PHE A 37 8.93 1.04 2.97
N ALA A 38 7.97 1.68 2.31
CA ALA A 38 8.00 3.11 2.04
C ALA A 38 7.22 3.87 3.11
N LEU A 39 7.87 4.84 3.75
CA LEU A 39 7.23 5.82 4.63
C LEU A 39 7.13 7.15 3.87
N THR A 40 5.91 7.64 3.69
CA THR A 40 5.61 8.86 2.94
C THR A 40 4.59 9.71 3.69
N SER A 41 4.34 10.95 3.24
CA SER A 41 3.30 11.81 3.82
C SER A 41 1.90 11.18 3.81
N ASN A 42 1.61 10.25 2.88
CA ASN A 42 0.34 9.52 2.85
C ASN A 42 0.11 8.66 4.10
N ASN A 43 1.18 8.18 4.73
CA ASN A 43 1.06 7.36 5.94
C ASN A 43 0.55 8.19 7.12
N ILE A 44 0.85 9.49 7.17
CA ILE A 44 0.26 10.42 8.14
C ILE A 44 -1.26 10.51 7.91
N THR A 45 -1.70 10.59 6.65
CA THR A 45 -3.13 10.57 6.31
C THR A 45 -3.81 9.29 6.76
N TYR A 46 -3.15 8.13 6.65
CA TYR A 46 -3.67 6.87 7.14
C TYR A 46 -3.88 6.88 8.66
N GLY A 47 -3.00 7.53 9.41
CA GLY A 47 -3.17 7.76 10.84
C GLY A 47 -4.34 8.71 11.13
N VAL A 48 -4.31 9.92 10.56
CA VAL A 48 -5.33 10.96 10.82
C VAL A 48 -6.75 10.51 10.42
N ALA A 49 -6.88 9.79 9.30
CA ALA A 49 -8.16 9.28 8.80
C ALA A 49 -8.45 7.83 9.24
N GLY A 50 -7.68 7.30 10.17
CA GLY A 50 -7.68 5.89 10.54
C GLY A 50 -9.02 5.35 11.00
N ASP A 51 -9.76 6.13 11.78
CA ASP A 51 -11.11 5.76 12.24
C ASP A 51 -12.17 5.99 11.17
N ILE A 52 -12.06 7.08 10.38
CA ILE A 52 -13.04 7.44 9.36
C ILE A 52 -13.03 6.45 8.18
N ILE A 53 -11.83 6.03 7.75
CA ILE A 53 -11.63 5.16 6.57
C ILE A 53 -11.41 3.71 6.99
N GLY A 54 -11.16 3.46 8.28
CA GLY A 54 -10.95 2.12 8.84
C GLY A 54 -9.52 1.61 8.72
N TYR A 55 -8.53 2.47 8.52
CA TYR A 55 -7.13 2.05 8.37
C TYR A 55 -6.56 1.34 9.60
N TRP A 56 -6.99 1.69 10.83
CA TRP A 56 -6.57 1.02 12.06
C TRP A 56 -6.99 -0.45 12.13
N GLN A 57 -8.03 -0.83 11.37
CA GLN A 57 -8.56 -2.19 11.36
C GLN A 57 -7.67 -3.18 10.60
N PHE A 58 -6.78 -2.69 9.72
CA PHE A 58 -5.87 -3.59 8.97
C PHE A 58 -4.86 -4.28 9.87
N PHE A 59 -4.38 -3.60 10.89
CA PHE A 59 -3.35 -4.10 11.83
C PHE A 59 -3.73 -3.69 13.25
N PRO A 60 -4.67 -4.41 13.89
CA PRO A 60 -5.14 -4.07 15.22
C PRO A 60 -4.02 -4.00 16.25
N ALA A 61 -4.09 -3.02 17.16
CA ALA A 61 -3.23 -2.87 18.31
C ALA A 61 -4.10 -2.79 19.57
N GLU A 62 -3.47 -2.87 20.77
CA GLU A 62 -4.19 -2.86 22.03
C GLU A 62 -4.56 -1.43 22.47
N GLY A 63 -5.76 -1.28 23.05
CA GLY A 63 -6.26 -0.02 23.61
C GLY A 63 -6.33 1.10 22.56
N ASP A 64 -5.82 2.27 22.91
CA ASP A 64 -5.86 3.48 22.07
C ASP A 64 -4.68 3.56 21.08
N TRP A 65 -3.87 2.52 21.00
CA TRP A 65 -2.76 2.45 20.06
C TRP A 65 -3.20 1.94 18.69
N GLY A 66 -2.45 2.34 17.67
CA GLY A 66 -2.69 1.93 16.30
C GLY A 66 -1.39 1.66 15.55
N ARG A 67 -1.46 0.86 14.50
CA ARG A 67 -0.34 0.58 13.58
C ARG A 67 -0.65 1.23 12.25
N ILE A 68 0.13 2.25 11.91
CA ILE A 68 -0.01 2.92 10.62
C ILE A 68 0.43 1.96 9.53
N PRO A 69 -0.43 1.69 8.53
CA PRO A 69 -0.07 0.81 7.43
C PRO A 69 0.94 1.44 6.47
N VAL A 70 1.76 0.60 5.87
CA VAL A 70 2.77 0.96 4.86
C VAL A 70 2.74 0.01 3.68
N TRP A 71 3.18 0.46 2.51
CA TRP A 71 3.44 -0.41 1.38
C TRP A 71 4.88 -0.90 1.42
N GLY A 72 5.07 -2.19 1.32
CA GLY A 72 6.38 -2.80 1.53
C GLY A 72 6.57 -4.11 0.77
N ILE A 73 7.70 -4.74 1.03
CA ILE A 73 8.04 -6.08 0.57
C ILE A 73 8.41 -6.93 1.79
N GLY A 74 7.85 -8.12 1.86
CA GLY A 74 8.15 -9.12 2.87
C GLY A 74 8.48 -10.47 2.24
N GLU A 75 9.33 -11.24 2.92
CA GLU A 75 9.73 -12.59 2.57
C GLU A 75 9.03 -13.60 3.46
N VAL A 76 8.57 -14.70 2.88
CA VAL A 76 7.99 -15.83 3.61
C VAL A 76 9.08 -16.54 4.40
N THR A 77 9.01 -16.49 5.72
CA THR A 77 9.95 -17.18 6.62
C THR A 77 9.39 -18.45 7.25
N SER A 78 8.07 -18.58 7.27
CA SER A 78 7.35 -19.79 7.70
C SER A 78 6.05 -19.91 6.94
N SER A 79 5.67 -21.14 6.55
CA SER A 79 4.45 -21.39 5.79
C SER A 79 3.82 -22.71 6.23
N ASP A 80 2.52 -22.66 6.54
CA ASP A 80 1.65 -23.82 6.66
C ASP A 80 0.58 -23.84 5.54
N HIS A 81 0.87 -23.15 4.43
CA HIS A 81 0.00 -23.09 3.25
C HIS A 81 0.59 -23.90 2.09
N PRO A 82 -0.16 -24.82 1.45
CA PRO A 82 0.38 -25.79 0.47
C PRO A 82 0.94 -25.15 -0.81
N ASN A 83 0.53 -23.94 -1.15
CA ASN A 83 0.89 -23.28 -2.42
C ASN A 83 1.71 -21.97 -2.21
N VAL A 84 2.26 -21.76 -1.02
CA VAL A 84 3.15 -20.62 -0.73
C VAL A 84 4.42 -21.14 -0.08
N GLU A 85 5.56 -20.90 -0.72
CA GLU A 85 6.85 -21.46 -0.33
C GLU A 85 7.68 -20.46 0.48
N ILE A 86 8.48 -20.99 1.41
CA ILE A 86 9.48 -20.19 2.14
C ILE A 86 10.48 -19.58 1.14
N GLY A 87 10.86 -18.33 1.35
CA GLY A 87 11.74 -17.56 0.49
C GLY A 87 11.02 -16.78 -0.62
N GLN A 88 9.72 -17.04 -0.87
CA GLN A 88 8.96 -16.19 -1.76
C GLN A 88 8.79 -14.79 -1.16
N ARG A 89 8.83 -13.78 -2.02
CA ARG A 89 8.73 -12.37 -1.63
C ARG A 89 7.47 -11.76 -2.18
N PHE A 90 6.79 -10.97 -1.35
CA PHE A 90 5.52 -10.35 -1.73
C PHE A 90 5.52 -8.86 -1.44
N TYR A 91 5.07 -8.10 -2.42
CA TYR A 91 4.71 -6.69 -2.26
C TYR A 91 3.26 -6.59 -1.79
N GLY A 92 3.02 -5.80 -0.76
CA GLY A 92 1.68 -5.64 -0.19
C GLY A 92 1.60 -4.56 0.88
N TYR A 93 0.51 -4.63 1.66
CA TYR A 93 0.18 -3.71 2.72
C TYR A 93 0.58 -4.31 4.07
N PHE A 94 1.46 -3.64 4.79
CA PHE A 94 2.10 -4.13 6.01
C PHE A 94 1.96 -3.16 7.17
N PRO A 95 2.05 -3.61 8.43
CA PRO A 95 2.34 -2.75 9.55
C PRO A 95 3.81 -2.34 9.55
N MET A 96 4.18 -1.28 10.27
CA MET A 96 5.59 -0.99 10.60
C MET A 96 6.05 -1.94 11.71
N SER A 97 6.34 -3.18 11.34
CA SER A 97 6.69 -4.30 12.22
C SER A 97 7.78 -5.16 11.56
N GLU A 98 8.42 -6.04 12.33
CA GLU A 98 9.39 -6.99 11.76
C GLU A 98 8.72 -8.10 10.96
N ALA A 99 7.51 -8.52 11.35
CA ALA A 99 6.81 -9.61 10.68
C ALA A 99 5.28 -9.45 10.74
N LEU A 100 4.61 -10.16 9.86
CA LEU A 100 3.16 -10.21 9.74
C LEU A 100 2.71 -11.64 9.46
N ILE A 101 1.66 -12.11 10.16
CA ILE A 101 0.91 -13.30 9.76
C ILE A 101 -0.18 -12.89 8.77
N VAL A 102 -0.31 -13.63 7.68
CA VAL A 102 -1.41 -13.50 6.71
C VAL A 102 -1.97 -14.90 6.38
N LYS A 103 -3.22 -14.93 5.93
CA LYS A 103 -3.90 -16.15 5.52
C LYS A 103 -4.13 -16.12 4.00
N PRO A 104 -3.21 -16.66 3.18
CA PRO A 104 -3.34 -16.62 1.74
C PRO A 104 -4.60 -17.32 1.25
N ALA A 105 -5.33 -16.68 0.34
CA ALA A 105 -6.42 -17.26 -0.42
C ALA A 105 -6.29 -16.85 -1.89
N LYS A 106 -6.89 -17.66 -2.79
CA LYS A 106 -6.84 -17.43 -4.23
C LYS A 106 -5.41 -17.29 -4.75
N VAL A 107 -4.51 -18.15 -4.25
CA VAL A 107 -3.09 -18.13 -4.64
C VAL A 107 -2.94 -18.41 -6.13
N THR A 108 -2.19 -17.58 -6.81
CA THR A 108 -1.86 -17.64 -8.24
C THR A 108 -0.39 -17.32 -8.47
N GLN A 109 0.07 -17.40 -9.71
CA GLN A 109 1.41 -16.93 -10.09
C GLN A 109 1.59 -15.41 -9.92
N ARG A 110 0.51 -14.64 -9.74
CA ARG A 110 0.56 -13.19 -9.49
C ARG A 110 0.64 -12.84 -8.01
N GLY A 111 0.31 -13.77 -7.13
CA GLY A 111 0.24 -13.56 -5.68
C GLY A 111 -1.04 -14.12 -5.08
N PHE A 112 -1.48 -13.54 -3.97
CA PHE A 112 -2.65 -13.99 -3.22
C PHE A 112 -3.43 -12.82 -2.61
N ALA A 113 -4.64 -13.09 -2.13
CA ALA A 113 -5.39 -12.19 -1.26
C ALA A 113 -5.30 -12.68 0.19
N ASP A 114 -5.07 -11.78 1.14
CA ASP A 114 -5.18 -12.09 2.55
C ASP A 114 -6.65 -12.26 2.94
N ALA A 115 -6.98 -13.44 3.45
CA ALA A 115 -8.31 -13.84 3.92
C ALA A 115 -8.40 -13.87 5.45
N SER A 116 -7.56 -13.13 6.15
CA SER A 116 -7.67 -12.95 7.60
C SER A 116 -9.04 -12.38 7.97
N GLU A 117 -9.70 -12.95 8.97
CA GLU A 117 -11.11 -12.67 9.29
C GLU A 117 -11.36 -11.18 9.55
N HIS A 118 -10.47 -10.51 10.31
CA HIS A 118 -10.59 -9.08 10.61
C HIS A 118 -10.50 -8.16 9.39
N ARG A 119 -10.02 -8.68 8.25
CA ARG A 119 -9.90 -7.94 6.99
C ARG A 119 -11.06 -8.18 6.02
N ALA A 120 -11.97 -9.08 6.32
CA ALA A 120 -13.03 -9.50 5.39
C ALA A 120 -13.93 -8.35 4.93
N ALA A 121 -14.20 -7.39 5.80
CA ALA A 121 -15.03 -6.20 5.49
C ALA A 121 -14.22 -5.00 4.97
N LEU A 122 -12.89 -5.10 4.91
CA LEU A 122 -12.04 -3.98 4.51
C LEU A 122 -11.83 -3.96 2.97
N PRO A 123 -11.46 -2.79 2.39
CA PRO A 123 -11.31 -2.67 0.95
C PRO A 123 -10.30 -3.67 0.37
N VAL A 124 -10.76 -4.47 -0.59
CA VAL A 124 -10.03 -5.60 -1.19
C VAL A 124 -8.65 -5.22 -1.74
N VAL A 125 -8.48 -4.00 -2.22
CA VAL A 125 -7.21 -3.52 -2.80
C VAL A 125 -6.03 -3.61 -1.82
N TYR A 126 -6.28 -3.43 -0.52
CA TYR A 126 -5.26 -3.53 0.52
C TYR A 126 -4.99 -4.96 1.01
N ASN A 127 -5.82 -5.93 0.59
CA ASN A 127 -5.64 -7.33 0.93
C ASN A 127 -4.83 -8.09 -0.14
N GLN A 128 -4.41 -7.43 -1.23
CA GLN A 128 -3.67 -8.06 -2.31
C GLN A 128 -2.17 -8.05 -2.02
N TYR A 129 -1.56 -9.23 -2.11
CA TYR A 129 -0.12 -9.43 -2.03
C TYR A 129 0.39 -9.93 -3.38
N SER A 130 1.21 -9.14 -4.06
CA SER A 130 1.77 -9.46 -5.38
C SER A 130 3.10 -10.17 -5.24
N LEU A 131 3.28 -11.33 -5.87
CA LEU A 131 4.57 -12.02 -5.92
C LEU A 131 5.61 -11.12 -6.60
N VAL A 132 6.73 -10.89 -5.92
CA VAL A 132 7.85 -10.10 -6.44
C VAL A 132 8.62 -10.94 -7.45
N SER A 133 8.33 -10.74 -8.73
CA SER A 133 9.00 -11.41 -9.82
C SER A 133 9.02 -10.53 -11.08
N PRO A 134 9.95 -10.76 -12.02
CA PRO A 134 9.99 -10.03 -13.29
C PRO A 134 8.68 -10.13 -14.09
N GLU A 135 8.06 -11.30 -14.07
CA GLU A 135 6.78 -11.55 -14.77
C GLU A 135 5.63 -10.69 -14.21
N ASN A 136 5.73 -10.31 -12.95
CA ASN A 136 4.77 -9.41 -12.27
C ASN A 136 5.20 -7.94 -12.30
N GLY A 137 6.23 -7.60 -13.09
CA GLY A 137 6.70 -6.24 -13.31
C GLY A 137 7.61 -5.71 -12.18
N PHE A 138 8.21 -6.58 -11.39
CA PHE A 138 9.20 -6.19 -10.39
C PHE A 138 10.61 -6.38 -10.94
N ALA A 139 11.41 -5.33 -10.83
CA ALA A 139 12.83 -5.36 -11.10
C ALA A 139 13.58 -4.94 -9.84
N PRO A 140 14.64 -5.67 -9.43
CA PRO A 140 15.33 -5.42 -8.16
C PRO A 140 15.80 -3.98 -7.97
N GLU A 141 16.29 -3.35 -9.03
CA GLU A 141 16.75 -1.96 -9.03
C GLU A 141 15.63 -0.93 -8.84
N PHE A 142 14.37 -1.30 -9.10
CA PHE A 142 13.20 -0.42 -8.98
C PHE A 142 12.27 -0.78 -7.82
N GLU A 143 12.58 -1.76 -6.98
CA GLU A 143 11.73 -2.14 -5.86
C GLU A 143 11.39 -0.96 -4.93
N ASN A 144 12.37 -0.13 -4.59
CA ASN A 144 12.16 1.05 -3.75
C ASN A 144 11.23 2.07 -4.41
N HIS A 145 11.38 2.29 -5.72
CA HIS A 145 10.48 3.15 -6.48
C HIS A 145 9.06 2.56 -6.54
N THR A 146 8.96 1.25 -6.72
CA THR A 146 7.67 0.54 -6.76
C THR A 146 6.90 0.74 -5.46
N MET A 147 7.54 0.58 -4.29
CA MET A 147 6.89 0.80 -3.00
C MET A 147 6.36 2.24 -2.83
N VAL A 148 7.09 3.23 -3.33
CA VAL A 148 6.72 4.66 -3.22
C VAL A 148 5.65 5.06 -4.23
N TYR A 149 5.76 4.59 -5.48
CA TYR A 149 4.94 5.12 -6.58
C TYR A 149 3.75 4.24 -6.94
N ARG A 150 3.86 2.92 -6.86
CA ARG A 150 2.79 2.01 -7.32
C ARG A 150 1.41 2.30 -6.71
N PRO A 151 1.27 2.55 -5.39
CA PRO A 151 -0.05 2.82 -4.81
C PRO A 151 -0.68 4.10 -5.37
N LEU A 152 0.14 5.13 -5.56
CA LEU A 152 -0.30 6.45 -6.02
C LEU A 152 -0.53 6.47 -7.53
N PHE A 153 0.32 5.78 -8.29
CA PHE A 153 0.17 5.64 -9.73
C PHE A 153 -1.05 4.80 -10.11
N THR A 154 -1.42 3.82 -9.30
CA THR A 154 -2.68 3.07 -9.50
C THR A 154 -3.88 4.02 -9.49
N THR A 155 -3.92 4.97 -8.56
CA THR A 155 -4.97 6.00 -8.52
C THR A 155 -4.93 6.88 -9.78
N SER A 156 -3.74 7.28 -10.21
CA SER A 156 -3.57 8.09 -11.43
C SER A 156 -4.06 7.36 -12.67
N PHE A 157 -3.74 6.07 -12.77
CA PHE A 157 -4.18 5.21 -13.88
C PHE A 157 -5.70 5.08 -13.92
N VAL A 158 -6.32 4.78 -12.77
CA VAL A 158 -7.79 4.63 -12.68
C VAL A 158 -8.50 5.95 -12.99
N LEU A 159 -7.95 7.10 -12.57
CA LEU A 159 -8.52 8.41 -12.88
C LEU A 159 -8.44 8.72 -14.38
N ASP A 160 -7.32 8.42 -15.03
CA ASP A 160 -7.17 8.61 -16.47
C ASP A 160 -8.17 7.76 -17.27
N ASP A 161 -8.34 6.50 -16.86
CA ASP A 161 -9.28 5.56 -17.45
C ASP A 161 -10.74 6.04 -17.24
N TYR A 162 -11.08 6.40 -16.02
CA TYR A 162 -12.39 6.95 -15.67
C TYR A 162 -12.75 8.21 -16.48
N PHE A 163 -11.79 9.13 -16.66
CA PHE A 163 -12.02 10.31 -17.49
C PHE A 163 -12.26 9.94 -18.94
N ALA A 164 -11.50 8.99 -19.47
CA ALA A 164 -11.65 8.54 -20.84
C ALA A 164 -13.00 7.87 -21.07
N ASP A 165 -13.43 6.98 -20.19
CA ASP A 165 -14.71 6.28 -20.25
C ASP A 165 -15.92 7.24 -20.19
N ASN A 166 -15.74 8.40 -19.56
CA ASN A 166 -16.75 9.45 -19.49
C ASN A 166 -16.52 10.59 -20.50
N GLU A 167 -15.74 10.36 -21.60
CA GLU A 167 -15.44 11.35 -22.64
C GLU A 167 -14.94 12.68 -22.05
N PHE A 168 -14.22 12.62 -20.91
CA PHE A 168 -13.76 13.79 -20.14
C PHE A 168 -14.88 14.76 -19.75
N PHE A 169 -16.11 14.30 -19.65
CA PHE A 169 -17.29 15.14 -19.38
C PHE A 169 -17.41 16.33 -20.35
N ALA A 170 -17.02 16.11 -21.61
CA ALA A 170 -16.94 17.11 -22.67
C ALA A 170 -15.95 18.28 -22.41
N ALA A 171 -15.06 18.15 -21.39
CA ALA A 171 -14.06 19.17 -21.10
C ALA A 171 -12.85 19.06 -22.05
N ASP A 172 -12.29 20.20 -22.45
CA ASP A 172 -11.05 20.29 -23.23
C ASP A 172 -9.80 20.46 -22.35
N THR A 173 -10.00 20.80 -21.09
CA THR A 173 -8.93 21.08 -20.14
C THR A 173 -9.13 20.33 -18.84
N VAL A 174 -8.07 19.66 -18.37
CA VAL A 174 -8.00 19.02 -17.03
C VAL A 174 -7.13 19.87 -16.12
N ILE A 175 -7.68 20.27 -14.98
CA ILE A 175 -6.97 21.05 -13.97
C ILE A 175 -6.59 20.13 -12.81
N LEU A 176 -5.30 20.02 -12.50
CA LEU A 176 -4.76 19.20 -11.42
C LEU A 176 -4.42 20.08 -10.23
N GLY A 177 -5.16 19.93 -9.13
CA GLY A 177 -4.80 20.50 -7.83
C GLY A 177 -3.58 19.78 -7.24
N SER A 178 -2.79 20.49 -6.43
CA SER A 178 -1.57 19.93 -5.82
C SER A 178 -0.68 19.22 -6.84
N ALA A 179 -0.38 19.89 -7.96
CA ALA A 179 0.32 19.29 -9.10
C ALA A 179 1.72 18.73 -8.78
N SER A 180 2.32 19.13 -7.66
CA SER A 180 3.56 18.57 -7.13
C SER A 180 3.37 17.23 -6.38
N SER A 181 2.14 16.78 -6.14
CA SER A 181 1.89 15.47 -5.53
C SER A 181 2.19 14.33 -6.52
N LYS A 182 2.63 13.19 -6.01
CA LYS A 182 2.95 12.01 -6.84
C LYS A 182 1.75 11.53 -7.65
N THR A 183 0.54 11.58 -7.08
CA THR A 183 -0.70 11.21 -7.79
C THR A 183 -1.00 12.17 -8.93
N ALA A 184 -0.93 13.49 -8.70
CA ALA A 184 -1.16 14.46 -9.76
C ALA A 184 -0.10 14.37 -10.85
N PHE A 185 1.16 14.14 -10.49
CA PHE A 185 2.25 13.92 -11.44
C PHE A 185 2.01 12.67 -12.31
N GLY A 186 1.62 11.55 -11.68
CA GLY A 186 1.26 10.32 -12.42
C GLY A 186 0.08 10.53 -13.35
N LEU A 187 -0.96 11.26 -12.93
CA LEU A 187 -2.11 11.57 -13.76
C LEU A 187 -1.73 12.52 -14.94
N ALA A 188 -0.89 13.53 -14.69
CA ALA A 188 -0.37 14.39 -15.75
C ALA A 188 0.37 13.58 -16.83
N PHE A 189 1.20 12.63 -16.40
CA PHE A 189 1.91 11.71 -17.30
C PHE A 189 0.93 10.87 -18.14
N MET A 190 -0.12 10.31 -17.55
CA MET A 190 -1.13 9.50 -18.26
C MET A 190 -1.88 10.35 -19.27
N LEU A 191 -2.35 11.52 -18.86
CA LEU A 191 -3.06 12.47 -19.75
C LEU A 191 -2.19 12.94 -20.90
N GLN A 192 -0.89 13.22 -20.66
CA GLN A 192 0.07 13.59 -21.69
C GLN A 192 0.26 12.46 -22.72
N ARG A 193 0.35 11.22 -22.26
CA ARG A 193 0.47 10.04 -23.14
C ARG A 193 -0.80 9.82 -23.97
N ARG A 194 -1.96 10.04 -23.40
CA ARG A 194 -3.25 9.92 -24.09
C ARG A 194 -3.39 11.01 -25.17
N GLY A 195 -2.97 12.22 -24.86
CA GLY A 195 -3.10 13.37 -25.74
C GLY A 195 -4.52 13.92 -25.84
N GLY A 196 -4.70 14.95 -26.68
CA GLY A 196 -6.02 15.51 -27.01
C GLY A 196 -6.64 16.41 -25.93
N LYS A 197 -6.00 16.58 -24.77
CA LYS A 197 -6.49 17.44 -23.69
C LYS A 197 -5.39 18.38 -23.20
N LYS A 198 -5.78 19.60 -22.82
CA LYS A 198 -4.90 20.56 -22.14
C LYS A 198 -4.83 20.18 -20.67
N VAL A 199 -3.60 20.08 -20.13
CA VAL A 199 -3.38 19.81 -18.71
C VAL A 199 -2.79 21.04 -18.03
N VAL A 200 -3.40 21.48 -16.94
CA VAL A 200 -2.97 22.64 -16.15
C VAL A 200 -2.75 22.20 -14.71
N GLY A 201 -1.53 22.35 -14.22
CA GLY A 201 -1.17 22.06 -12.82
C GLY A 201 -1.26 23.31 -11.95
N LEU A 202 -1.94 23.20 -10.79
CA LEU A 202 -1.96 24.21 -9.74
C LEU A 202 -1.07 23.75 -8.59
N THR A 203 -0.10 24.56 -8.20
CA THR A 203 0.83 24.27 -7.10
C THR A 203 1.17 25.53 -6.32
N SER A 204 1.79 25.38 -5.14
CA SER A 204 2.31 26.50 -4.39
C SER A 204 3.54 27.13 -5.07
N GLN A 205 3.83 28.40 -4.74
CA GLN A 205 4.97 29.15 -5.29
C GLN A 205 6.30 28.40 -5.09
N GLY A 206 6.49 27.78 -3.92
CA GLY A 206 7.73 27.05 -3.59
C GLY A 206 7.93 25.75 -4.38
N ASN A 207 6.89 25.22 -5.02
CA ASN A 207 6.94 23.98 -5.81
C ASN A 207 6.86 24.25 -7.32
N LYS A 208 6.96 25.50 -7.71
CA LYS A 208 6.99 25.90 -9.12
C LYS A 208 8.45 25.82 -9.60
N GLY A 209 8.79 24.72 -10.28
CA GLY A 209 10.08 24.52 -10.94
C GLY A 209 10.00 24.74 -12.43
#